data_dd05b3e5863eb6235f5c577b1ea461e2
#
_entry.id   dd05b3e5863eb6235f5c577b1ea461e2
#
_cell.length_a   1.000
_cell.length_b   1.000
_cell.length_c   1.000
_cell.angle_alpha   90.00
_cell.angle_beta   90.00
_cell.angle_gamma   90.00
#
_symmetry.space_group_name_H-M   'P 1'
#
loop_
_entity.id
_entity.type
_entity.pdbx_description
1 polymer ?
#
loop_
_entity_poly.entity_id
_entity_poly.type
_entity_poly.pdbx_seq_one_letter_code
_entity_poly.pdbx_strand_id
1 'polypeptide(L)'
;MGITQKKLASMTGVSTSMINQIESGRSQPSYETAKKIFNNLAKLEGESSSHTAGDFCSKDIVKLKPSNTLHDAIKKMHDLSISQIPIFDNSDVVGVVSENGIIKHLADVGEAGLKKSKLEDTMDPIPPIVDVDTPANVLVPLISYSMCILVSKKSKIIGIITASDTLKMME
;
A
#
# COMPACT_ATOMS: atom_id res chain seq x y z
N MET A 1 10.46 0.04 19.75
CA MET A 1 9.87 -0.51 21.01
C MET A 1 10.82 -1.51 21.64
N GLY A 2 11.23 -1.30 22.91
CA GLY A 2 12.06 -2.28 23.62
C GLY A 2 11.19 -3.31 24.33
N ILE A 3 10.96 -4.47 23.71
CA ILE A 3 10.35 -5.59 24.41
C ILE A 3 11.41 -6.37 25.18
N THR A 4 11.13 -6.76 26.44
CA THR A 4 12.07 -7.57 27.22
C THR A 4 11.97 -9.05 26.82
N GLN A 5 13.10 -9.78 26.88
CA GLN A 5 13.14 -11.23 26.64
C GLN A 5 12.10 -11.99 27.49
N LYS A 6 11.89 -11.57 28.73
CA LYS A 6 10.89 -12.18 29.64
C LYS A 6 9.45 -11.99 29.12
N LYS A 7 9.14 -10.79 28.59
CA LYS A 7 7.82 -10.52 28.01
C LYS A 7 7.61 -11.31 26.72
N LEU A 8 8.64 -11.36 25.84
CA LEU A 8 8.58 -12.15 24.62
C LEU A 8 8.41 -13.65 24.90
N ALA A 9 9.15 -14.17 25.88
CA ALA A 9 9.03 -15.55 26.34
C ALA A 9 7.60 -15.90 26.81
N SER A 10 7.02 -15.02 27.63
CA SER A 10 5.63 -15.19 28.11
C SER A 10 4.60 -15.21 26.98
N MET A 11 4.77 -14.37 25.97
CA MET A 11 3.84 -14.27 24.84
C MET A 11 3.94 -15.43 23.86
N THR A 12 5.14 -15.94 23.66
CA THR A 12 5.41 -16.98 22.66
C THR A 12 5.31 -18.41 23.22
N GLY A 13 5.29 -18.54 24.54
CA GLY A 13 5.43 -19.83 25.21
C GLY A 13 6.83 -20.47 25.06
N VAL A 14 7.82 -19.67 24.66
CA VAL A 14 9.23 -20.08 24.54
C VAL A 14 9.96 -19.66 25.80
N SER A 15 10.87 -20.48 26.32
CA SER A 15 11.61 -20.12 27.54
C SER A 15 12.48 -18.89 27.33
N THR A 16 12.67 -18.07 28.38
CA THR A 16 13.56 -16.92 28.35
C THR A 16 15.00 -17.30 27.96
N SER A 17 15.47 -18.48 28.41
CA SER A 17 16.79 -19.00 28.04
C SER A 17 16.90 -19.26 26.53
N MET A 18 15.86 -19.82 25.91
CA MET A 18 15.84 -20.06 24.46
C MET A 18 15.81 -18.74 23.68
N ILE A 19 15.01 -17.75 24.12
CA ILE A 19 15.01 -16.41 23.51
C ILE A 19 16.41 -15.80 23.57
N ASN A 20 17.08 -15.85 24.72
CA ASN A 20 18.44 -15.34 24.89
C ASN A 20 19.45 -16.05 23.97
N GLN A 21 19.36 -17.38 23.83
CA GLN A 21 20.23 -18.15 22.94
C GLN A 21 20.02 -17.79 21.47
N ILE A 22 18.77 -17.56 21.06
CA ILE A 22 18.42 -17.14 19.69
C ILE A 22 18.97 -15.74 19.42
N GLU A 23 18.71 -14.77 20.29
CA GLU A 23 19.18 -13.38 20.13
C GLU A 23 20.71 -13.26 20.15
N SER A 24 21.38 -14.11 20.92
CA SER A 24 22.85 -14.16 20.96
C SER A 24 23.48 -14.98 19.83
N GLY A 25 22.67 -15.56 18.93
CA GLY A 25 23.14 -16.38 17.81
C GLY A 25 23.66 -17.76 18.21
N ARG A 26 23.52 -18.18 19.48
CA ARG A 26 24.00 -19.47 20.00
C ARG A 26 23.09 -20.63 19.64
N SER A 27 21.86 -20.36 19.25
CA SER A 27 20.90 -21.38 18.83
C SER A 27 20.06 -20.86 17.66
N GLN A 28 19.82 -21.73 16.69
CA GLN A 28 18.85 -21.45 15.62
C GLN A 28 17.49 -21.98 16.05
N PRO A 29 16.41 -21.16 15.99
CA PRO A 29 15.08 -21.62 16.31
C PRO A 29 14.59 -22.60 15.25
N SER A 30 13.77 -23.59 15.67
CA SER A 30 12.99 -24.36 14.70
C SER A 30 12.03 -23.45 13.94
N TYR A 31 11.57 -23.87 12.76
CA TYR A 31 10.57 -23.11 11.99
C TYR A 31 9.34 -22.75 12.82
N GLU A 32 8.81 -23.69 13.60
CA GLU A 32 7.66 -23.48 14.48
C GLU A 32 7.94 -22.42 15.57
N THR A 33 9.14 -22.46 16.15
CA THR A 33 9.58 -21.49 17.16
C THR A 33 9.73 -20.09 16.54
N ALA A 34 10.38 -20.00 15.38
CA ALA A 34 10.53 -18.75 14.64
C ALA A 34 9.16 -18.15 14.27
N LYS A 35 8.26 -18.98 13.72
CA LYS A 35 6.91 -18.56 13.37
C LYS A 35 6.13 -18.02 14.56
N LYS A 36 6.21 -18.69 15.73
CA LYS A 36 5.58 -18.19 16.98
C LYS A 36 6.13 -16.84 17.40
N ILE A 37 7.46 -16.68 17.36
CA ILE A 37 8.11 -15.42 17.72
C ILE A 37 7.65 -14.30 16.77
N PHE A 38 7.77 -14.50 15.46
CA PHE A 38 7.38 -13.48 14.47
C PHE A 38 5.90 -13.13 14.54
N ASN A 39 5.01 -14.11 14.68
CA ASN A 39 3.57 -13.84 14.81
C ASN A 39 3.23 -13.01 16.06
N ASN A 40 3.94 -13.22 17.18
CA ASN A 40 3.71 -12.45 18.39
C ASN A 40 4.34 -11.06 18.32
N LEU A 41 5.50 -10.91 17.67
CA LEU A 41 6.09 -9.59 17.39
C LEU A 41 5.19 -8.77 16.46
N ALA A 42 4.68 -9.39 15.38
CA ALA A 42 3.75 -8.74 14.46
C ALA A 42 2.45 -8.29 15.15
N LYS A 43 1.93 -9.08 16.12
CA LYS A 43 0.79 -8.67 16.94
C LYS A 43 1.13 -7.46 17.82
N LEU A 44 2.31 -7.42 18.40
CA LEU A 44 2.74 -6.27 19.22
C LEU A 44 2.94 -5.00 18.39
N GLU A 45 3.46 -5.15 17.18
CA GLU A 45 3.57 -4.05 16.23
C GLU A 45 2.19 -3.61 15.72
N GLY A 46 1.25 -4.55 15.59
CA GLY A 46 -0.14 -4.30 15.20
C GLY A 46 -1.03 -3.77 16.34
N GLU A 47 -0.72 -4.08 17.60
CA GLU A 47 -1.42 -3.48 18.76
C GLU A 47 -1.17 -1.97 18.89
N SER A 48 -0.19 -1.41 18.17
CA SER A 48 0.00 0.04 18.08
C SER A 48 -0.92 0.72 17.05
N SER A 49 -1.61 -0.03 16.18
CA SER A 49 -2.67 0.54 15.33
C SER A 49 -3.91 -0.36 15.39
N SER A 50 -4.94 0.12 16.07
CA SER A 50 -6.28 -0.47 16.05
C SER A 50 -6.95 -0.32 14.67
N HIS A 51 -6.25 0.26 13.69
CA HIS A 51 -6.76 0.65 12.39
C HIS A 51 -6.23 -0.25 11.26
N THR A 52 -7.06 -0.41 10.25
CA THR A 52 -6.79 -1.21 9.05
C THR A 52 -6.83 -0.34 7.78
N ALA A 53 -6.44 -0.91 6.65
CA ALA A 53 -6.53 -0.25 5.35
C ALA A 53 -7.97 0.23 5.04
N GLY A 54 -8.97 -0.51 5.51
CA GLY A 54 -10.38 -0.18 5.33
C GLY A 54 -10.83 1.09 6.04
N ASP A 55 -10.15 1.47 7.13
CA ASP A 55 -10.48 2.66 7.91
C ASP A 55 -9.99 3.95 7.22
N PHE A 56 -8.91 3.85 6.43
CA PHE A 56 -8.27 5.00 5.81
C PHE A 56 -8.54 5.13 4.31
N CYS A 57 -9.03 4.08 3.64
CA CYS A 57 -9.23 4.13 2.20
C CYS A 57 -10.40 5.04 1.80
N SER A 58 -10.17 5.85 0.77
CA SER A 58 -11.23 6.56 0.07
C SER A 58 -12.02 5.56 -0.78
N LYS A 59 -13.33 5.45 -0.55
CA LYS A 59 -14.22 4.48 -1.22
C LYS A 59 -14.72 4.96 -2.58
N ASP A 60 -14.76 6.26 -2.79
CA ASP A 60 -15.20 6.88 -4.04
C ASP A 60 -14.04 6.88 -5.06
N ILE A 61 -13.78 5.69 -5.63
CA ILE A 61 -12.67 5.52 -6.57
C ILE A 61 -13.04 6.12 -7.91
N VAL A 62 -12.35 7.18 -8.31
CA VAL A 62 -12.37 7.70 -9.68
C VAL A 62 -11.63 6.71 -10.58
N LYS A 63 -12.24 6.34 -11.72
CA LYS A 63 -11.70 5.34 -12.64
C LYS A 63 -11.58 5.92 -14.04
N LEU A 64 -10.57 5.47 -14.76
CA LEU A 64 -10.41 5.68 -16.19
C LEU A 64 -10.23 4.35 -16.90
N LYS A 65 -10.42 4.34 -18.23
CA LYS A 65 -10.21 3.17 -19.09
C LYS A 65 -8.88 3.30 -19.84
N PRO A 66 -8.28 2.19 -20.30
CA PRO A 66 -7.07 2.22 -21.12
C PRO A 66 -7.21 3.12 -22.37
N SER A 67 -8.41 3.18 -22.95
CA SER A 67 -8.71 3.99 -24.14
C SER A 67 -8.86 5.50 -23.89
N ASN A 68 -8.96 5.94 -22.63
CA ASN A 68 -8.94 7.37 -22.30
C ASN A 68 -7.58 7.98 -22.60
N THR A 69 -7.54 9.31 -22.74
CA THR A 69 -6.31 10.04 -23.02
C THR A 69 -5.67 10.62 -21.74
N LEU A 70 -4.40 10.99 -21.82
CA LEU A 70 -3.76 11.76 -20.74
C LEU A 70 -4.47 13.08 -20.45
N HIS A 71 -5.04 13.71 -21.49
CA HIS A 71 -5.86 14.93 -21.33
C HIS A 71 -7.09 14.67 -20.47
N ASP A 72 -7.78 13.52 -20.65
CA ASP A 72 -8.93 13.13 -19.82
C ASP A 72 -8.51 12.94 -18.35
N ALA A 73 -7.33 12.35 -18.14
CA ALA A 73 -6.78 12.17 -16.79
C ALA A 73 -6.47 13.52 -16.13
N ILE A 74 -5.79 14.43 -16.82
CA ILE A 74 -5.46 15.77 -16.34
C ILE A 74 -6.73 16.53 -15.94
N LYS A 75 -7.76 16.50 -16.80
CA LYS A 75 -9.03 17.17 -16.51
C LYS A 75 -9.66 16.61 -15.23
N LYS A 76 -9.74 15.28 -15.09
CA LYS A 76 -10.31 14.65 -13.89
C LYS A 76 -9.50 14.94 -12.63
N MET A 77 -8.17 14.92 -12.71
CA MET A 77 -7.29 15.25 -11.59
C MET A 77 -7.53 16.67 -11.11
N HIS A 78 -7.59 17.63 -12.05
CA HIS A 78 -7.86 19.02 -11.75
C HIS A 78 -9.26 19.23 -11.13
N ASP A 79 -10.31 18.70 -11.78
CA ASP A 79 -11.71 18.90 -11.38
C ASP A 79 -12.00 18.29 -9.99
N LEU A 80 -11.29 17.21 -9.62
CA LEU A 80 -11.53 16.47 -8.38
C LEU A 80 -10.41 16.66 -7.32
N SER A 81 -9.38 17.43 -7.64
CA SER A 81 -8.21 17.66 -6.78
C SER A 81 -7.55 16.37 -6.31
N ILE A 82 -7.32 15.43 -7.25
CA ILE A 82 -6.67 14.14 -7.02
C ILE A 82 -5.45 13.99 -7.91
N SER A 83 -4.43 13.32 -7.43
CA SER A 83 -3.12 13.18 -8.09
C SER A 83 -2.84 11.79 -8.66
N GLN A 84 -3.73 10.82 -8.43
CA GLN A 84 -3.64 9.46 -8.96
C GLN A 84 -5.03 8.95 -9.35
N ILE A 85 -5.10 8.27 -10.50
CA ILE A 85 -6.34 7.64 -10.97
C ILE A 85 -6.01 6.22 -11.44
N PRO A 86 -6.56 5.17 -10.80
CA PRO A 86 -6.42 3.80 -11.27
C PRO A 86 -7.18 3.59 -12.58
N ILE A 87 -6.57 2.77 -13.45
CA ILE A 87 -7.09 2.45 -14.77
C ILE A 87 -7.67 1.04 -14.72
N PHE A 88 -8.91 0.94 -15.19
CA PHE A 88 -9.65 -0.31 -15.17
C PHE A 88 -10.00 -0.74 -16.61
N ASP A 89 -9.71 -1.99 -16.92
CA ASP A 89 -10.31 -2.68 -18.05
C ASP A 89 -11.43 -3.59 -17.52
N ASN A 90 -12.68 -3.22 -17.80
CA ASN A 90 -13.86 -3.82 -17.17
C ASN A 90 -13.82 -3.75 -15.64
N SER A 91 -13.61 -4.88 -14.95
CA SER A 91 -13.50 -4.97 -13.49
C SER A 91 -12.07 -5.03 -12.97
N ASP A 92 -11.10 -5.22 -13.86
CA ASP A 92 -9.72 -5.47 -13.49
C ASP A 92 -8.88 -4.19 -13.56
N VAL A 93 -8.05 -3.97 -12.55
CA VAL A 93 -7.07 -2.90 -12.56
C VAL A 93 -5.93 -3.31 -13.49
N VAL A 94 -5.60 -2.44 -14.44
CA VAL A 94 -4.52 -2.67 -15.41
C VAL A 94 -3.35 -1.69 -15.26
N GLY A 95 -3.51 -0.63 -14.48
CA GLY A 95 -2.44 0.34 -14.21
C GLY A 95 -2.94 1.51 -13.36
N VAL A 96 -2.12 2.52 -13.26
CA VAL A 96 -2.44 3.81 -12.63
C VAL A 96 -1.85 4.93 -13.46
N VAL A 97 -2.52 6.08 -13.50
CA VAL A 97 -1.95 7.34 -14.01
C VAL A 97 -1.72 8.28 -12.83
N SER A 98 -0.55 8.89 -12.77
CA SER A 98 -0.15 9.84 -11.73
C SER A 98 0.26 11.18 -12.32
N GLU A 99 0.18 12.27 -11.53
CA GLU A 99 0.70 13.59 -11.93
C GLU A 99 2.17 13.49 -12.36
N ASN A 100 2.99 12.76 -11.61
CA ASN A 100 4.40 12.57 -11.94
C ASN A 100 4.59 11.82 -13.27
N GLY A 101 3.77 10.80 -13.55
CA GLY A 101 3.78 10.09 -14.83
C GLY A 101 3.42 11.01 -15.99
N ILE A 102 2.38 11.85 -15.80
CA ILE A 102 1.97 12.85 -16.79
C ILE A 102 3.07 13.87 -17.06
N ILE A 103 3.73 14.40 -16.00
CA ILE A 103 4.82 15.39 -16.15
C ILE A 103 6.00 14.80 -16.94
N LYS A 104 6.37 13.55 -16.66
CA LYS A 104 7.41 12.85 -17.42
C LYS A 104 7.04 12.73 -18.90
N HIS A 105 5.83 12.27 -19.19
CA HIS A 105 5.36 12.10 -20.54
C HIS A 105 5.22 13.44 -21.31
N LEU A 106 4.79 14.51 -20.61
CA LEU A 106 4.74 15.86 -21.16
C LEU A 106 6.11 16.34 -21.68
N ALA A 107 7.18 16.02 -20.94
CA ALA A 107 8.53 16.36 -21.33
C ALA A 107 8.95 15.67 -22.65
N ASP A 108 8.43 14.48 -22.91
CA ASP A 108 8.78 13.68 -24.10
C ASP A 108 7.94 14.08 -25.33
N VAL A 109 6.63 14.30 -25.18
CA VAL A 109 5.71 14.47 -26.34
C VAL A 109 5.14 15.87 -26.49
N GLY A 110 5.35 16.74 -25.53
CA GLY A 110 4.79 18.09 -25.50
C GLY A 110 3.25 18.12 -25.33
N GLU A 111 2.70 19.32 -25.25
CA GLU A 111 1.27 19.56 -24.94
C GLU A 111 0.32 18.95 -26.01
N ALA A 112 0.72 19.03 -27.28
CA ALA A 112 -0.07 18.48 -28.39
C ALA A 112 -0.13 16.94 -28.37
N GLY A 113 0.88 16.27 -27.80
CA GLY A 113 0.93 14.83 -27.63
C GLY A 113 -0.06 14.33 -26.59
N LEU A 114 -0.26 15.06 -25.50
CA LEU A 114 -1.14 14.64 -24.38
C LEU A 114 -2.59 14.34 -24.82
N LYS A 115 -3.10 15.07 -25.80
CA LYS A 115 -4.45 14.85 -26.33
C LYS A 115 -4.59 13.57 -27.14
N LYS A 116 -3.48 13.04 -27.68
CA LYS A 116 -3.45 11.85 -28.53
C LYS A 116 -2.96 10.62 -27.78
N SER A 117 -2.15 10.80 -26.74
CA SER A 117 -1.61 9.70 -25.95
C SER A 117 -2.69 9.01 -25.14
N LYS A 118 -2.88 7.74 -25.38
CA LYS A 118 -3.82 6.91 -24.63
C LYS A 118 -3.18 6.42 -23.34
N LEU A 119 -4.01 6.15 -22.35
CA LEU A 119 -3.52 5.65 -21.05
C LEU A 119 -2.90 4.26 -21.14
N GLU A 120 -3.36 3.41 -22.08
CA GLU A 120 -2.78 2.09 -22.32
C GLU A 120 -1.29 2.12 -22.68
N ASP A 121 -0.82 3.21 -23.31
CA ASP A 121 0.56 3.40 -23.74
C ASP A 121 1.44 4.12 -22.71
N THR A 122 0.81 4.73 -21.69
CA THR A 122 1.48 5.72 -20.82
C THR A 122 1.27 5.49 -19.33
N MET A 123 0.37 4.58 -18.95
CA MET A 123 0.08 4.29 -17.55
C MET A 123 1.26 3.63 -16.84
N ASP A 124 1.42 3.96 -15.57
CA ASP A 124 2.33 3.27 -14.67
C ASP A 124 1.80 1.86 -14.33
N PRO A 125 2.66 0.94 -13.89
CA PRO A 125 2.25 -0.40 -13.45
C PRO A 125 1.18 -0.36 -12.35
N ILE A 126 0.51 -1.50 -12.16
CA ILE A 126 -0.50 -1.66 -11.09
C ILE A 126 0.15 -1.38 -9.73
N PRO A 127 -0.38 -0.45 -8.92
CA PRO A 127 0.13 -0.21 -7.58
C PRO A 127 -0.15 -1.40 -6.66
N PRO A 128 0.51 -1.48 -5.48
CA PRO A 128 0.23 -2.52 -4.51
C PRO A 128 -1.26 -2.63 -4.20
N ILE A 129 -1.76 -3.85 -4.11
CA ILE A 129 -3.12 -4.17 -3.69
C ILE A 129 -3.04 -4.86 -2.34
N VAL A 130 -3.75 -4.33 -1.35
CA VAL A 130 -3.83 -4.90 0.00
C VAL A 130 -5.27 -5.28 0.34
N ASP A 131 -5.44 -6.22 1.27
CA ASP A 131 -6.76 -6.54 1.78
C ASP A 131 -7.27 -5.43 2.72
N VAL A 132 -8.57 -5.28 2.82
CA VAL A 132 -9.25 -4.29 3.67
C VAL A 132 -8.85 -4.41 5.15
N ASP A 133 -8.50 -5.61 5.61
CA ASP A 133 -8.10 -5.89 6.99
C ASP A 133 -6.57 -5.78 7.20
N THR A 134 -5.82 -5.29 6.20
CA THR A 134 -4.37 -5.07 6.34
C THR A 134 -4.09 -4.01 7.39
N PRO A 135 -3.23 -4.28 8.39
CA PRO A 135 -2.89 -3.31 9.44
C PRO A 135 -2.27 -2.02 8.88
N ALA A 136 -2.66 -0.88 9.46
CA ALA A 136 -2.26 0.45 8.97
C ALA A 136 -0.74 0.69 8.98
N ASN A 137 -0.01 0.11 9.93
CA ASN A 137 1.45 0.23 10.03
C ASN A 137 2.20 -0.35 8.81
N VAL A 138 1.58 -1.26 8.07
CA VAL A 138 2.16 -1.84 6.83
C VAL A 138 2.01 -0.87 5.65
N LEU A 139 1.06 0.06 5.70
CA LEU A 139 0.69 0.91 4.56
C LEU A 139 1.72 2.01 4.29
N VAL A 140 2.28 2.62 5.34
CA VAL A 140 3.22 3.76 5.21
C VAL A 140 4.45 3.41 4.36
N PRO A 141 5.17 2.30 4.58
CA PRO A 141 6.28 1.89 3.72
C PRO A 141 5.85 1.64 2.27
N LEU A 142 4.67 1.05 2.04
CA LEU A 142 4.15 0.79 0.70
C LEU A 142 3.84 2.07 -0.05
N ILE A 143 3.22 3.05 0.60
CA ILE A 143 2.87 4.35 -0.02
C ILE A 143 4.11 5.16 -0.36
N SER A 144 5.14 5.15 0.49
CA SER A 144 6.39 5.85 0.20
C SER A 144 7.08 5.32 -1.05
N TYR A 145 6.85 4.05 -1.41
CA TYR A 145 7.40 3.43 -2.60
C TYR A 145 6.51 3.62 -3.84
N SER A 146 5.18 3.51 -3.71
CA SER A 146 4.24 3.42 -4.85
C SER A 146 3.31 4.61 -5.03
N MET A 147 3.35 5.59 -4.13
CA MET A 147 2.51 6.81 -4.09
C MET A 147 1.02 6.55 -3.81
N CYS A 148 0.50 5.37 -4.09
CA CYS A 148 -0.85 4.95 -3.72
C CYS A 148 -0.92 3.43 -3.54
N ILE A 149 -1.97 2.98 -2.85
CA ILE A 149 -2.30 1.58 -2.62
C ILE A 149 -3.77 1.38 -2.96
N LEU A 150 -4.11 0.29 -3.62
CA LEU A 150 -5.49 -0.11 -3.81
C LEU A 150 -5.91 -1.06 -2.69
N VAL A 151 -7.12 -0.87 -2.19
CA VAL A 151 -7.68 -1.70 -1.12
C VAL A 151 -8.73 -2.63 -1.73
N SER A 152 -8.59 -3.93 -1.44
CA SER A 152 -9.49 -4.96 -1.92
C SER A 152 -10.28 -5.61 -0.79
N LYS A 153 -11.48 -6.09 -1.12
CA LYS A 153 -12.28 -6.98 -0.28
C LYS A 153 -12.88 -8.07 -1.16
N LYS A 154 -12.62 -9.35 -0.81
CA LYS A 154 -13.06 -10.48 -1.62
C LYS A 154 -12.70 -10.33 -3.10
N SER A 155 -11.44 -10.01 -3.37
CA SER A 155 -10.86 -9.79 -4.72
C SER A 155 -11.45 -8.63 -5.52
N LYS A 156 -12.29 -7.78 -4.93
CA LYS A 156 -12.81 -6.56 -5.57
C LYS A 156 -12.13 -5.33 -4.99
N ILE A 157 -11.69 -4.42 -5.84
CA ILE A 157 -11.13 -3.14 -5.40
C ILE A 157 -12.28 -2.28 -4.85
N ILE A 158 -12.14 -1.86 -3.60
CA ILE A 158 -13.14 -1.10 -2.84
C ILE A 158 -12.68 0.30 -2.43
N GLY A 159 -11.38 0.58 -2.55
CA GLY A 159 -10.82 1.86 -2.12
C GLY A 159 -9.41 2.11 -2.64
N ILE A 160 -8.96 3.33 -2.44
CA ILE A 160 -7.60 3.78 -2.70
C ILE A 160 -7.08 4.52 -1.47
N ILE A 161 -5.79 4.34 -1.16
CA ILE A 161 -5.07 5.07 -0.12
C ILE A 161 -3.92 5.81 -0.80
N THR A 162 -3.78 7.09 -0.51
CA THR A 162 -2.74 7.97 -1.06
C THR A 162 -1.87 8.55 0.06
N ALA A 163 -0.83 9.29 -0.30
CA ALA A 163 0.04 9.96 0.68
C ALA A 163 -0.74 10.88 1.64
N SER A 164 -1.79 11.56 1.16
CA SER A 164 -2.63 12.41 2.01
C SER A 164 -3.39 11.64 3.09
N ASP A 165 -3.75 10.39 2.82
CA ASP A 165 -4.46 9.55 3.79
C ASP A 165 -3.53 9.04 4.89
N THR A 166 -2.20 8.93 4.62
CA THR A 166 -1.23 8.54 5.65
C THR A 166 -1.06 9.59 6.74
N LEU A 167 -1.31 10.86 6.44
CA LEU A 167 -1.28 11.92 7.46
C LEU A 167 -2.39 11.73 8.48
N LYS A 168 -3.55 11.22 8.07
CA LYS A 168 -4.67 10.88 8.97
C LYS A 168 -4.36 9.69 9.89
N MET A 169 -3.36 8.86 9.52
CA MET A 169 -2.92 7.72 10.35
C MET A 169 -2.06 8.17 11.53
N MET A 170 -1.62 9.43 11.54
CA MET A 170 -0.73 10.00 12.58
C MET A 170 -1.49 10.83 13.63
N GLU A 171 -2.80 11.02 13.44
CA GLU A 171 -3.71 11.69 14.37
C GLU A 171 -4.32 10.68 15.35
#